data_6fb896efc46042776ece9265ee549d6c
#
_entry.id   6fb896efc46042776ece9265ee549d6c
#
_cell.length_a   1.000
_cell.length_b   1.000
_cell.length_c   1.000
_cell.angle_alpha   90.00
_cell.angle_beta   90.00
_cell.angle_gamma   90.00
#
_symmetry.space_group_name_H-M   'P 1'
#
loop_
_entity.id
_entity.type
_entity.pdbx_description
1 polymer ?
#
loop_
_entity_poly.entity_id
_entity_poly.type
_entity_poly.pdbx_seq_one_letter_code
_entity_poly.pdbx_strand_id
1 'polypeptide(L)'
;LIKKQTQNLKIVWPLKGAFLHLCKITSYMTENKRRKNHTDLECVKTGFANGVAPGFPLTDKEKWDMVDKAEVAYGQFLDALGVDWRNDPNSEDTPRRVAKAYVFDLFAGRYNAMSDITSFPSDGYDGIVIERNIPLTSMCSHHHQTIGGVVHIGYVVGEGGRVIGLSKLNRIVEHFGRRGAIQEQLTSAIHQAVSKVCEGNRGVIVTTVATHNCVSCRGVKHQGASMVTTKASGVFIENGNEARKEFFDSLKINNGGHQI
;
A
#
# COMPACT_ATOMS: atom_id res chain seq x y z
N LEU A 1 -35.58 34.27 -35.62
CA LEU A 1 -34.27 34.87 -35.39
C LEU A 1 -34.10 35.12 -33.88
N ILE A 2 -33.56 34.13 -33.16
CA ILE A 2 -33.21 34.27 -31.73
C ILE A 2 -31.71 34.02 -31.64
N LYS A 3 -30.96 35.07 -31.35
CA LYS A 3 -29.51 35.01 -31.06
C LYS A 3 -29.31 34.45 -29.67
N LYS A 4 -28.62 33.29 -29.56
CA LYS A 4 -28.09 32.78 -28.33
C LYS A 4 -26.86 33.60 -27.92
N GLN A 5 -26.94 34.30 -26.81
CA GLN A 5 -25.77 34.85 -26.11
C GLN A 5 -25.22 33.76 -25.19
N THR A 6 -24.06 33.22 -25.50
CA THR A 6 -23.24 32.40 -24.59
C THR A 6 -22.39 33.33 -23.76
N GLN A 7 -22.74 33.48 -22.49
CA GLN A 7 -21.86 34.13 -21.50
C GLN A 7 -20.79 33.13 -21.07
N ASN A 8 -19.53 33.43 -21.43
CA ASN A 8 -18.33 32.77 -20.91
C ASN A 8 -18.09 33.20 -19.47
N LEU A 9 -18.43 32.36 -18.51
CA LEU A 9 -17.99 32.48 -17.13
C LEU A 9 -16.51 32.04 -17.05
N LYS A 10 -15.60 33.01 -17.07
CA LYS A 10 -14.20 32.78 -16.67
C LYS A 10 -14.16 32.61 -15.16
N ILE A 11 -14.01 31.38 -14.71
CA ILE A 11 -13.65 31.11 -13.31
C ILE A 11 -12.19 31.53 -13.13
N VAL A 12 -11.97 32.69 -12.53
CA VAL A 12 -10.63 33.16 -12.16
C VAL A 12 -10.32 32.58 -10.78
N TRP A 13 -9.44 31.61 -10.73
CA TRP A 13 -8.84 31.11 -9.46
C TRP A 13 -7.83 32.15 -8.95
N PRO A 14 -7.87 32.54 -7.70
CA PRO A 14 -6.85 33.44 -7.15
C PRO A 14 -5.55 32.66 -6.90
N LEU A 15 -4.59 32.77 -7.82
CA LEU A 15 -3.26 32.15 -7.76
C LEU A 15 -2.30 32.75 -6.70
N LYS A 16 -2.77 33.57 -5.76
CA LYS A 16 -1.89 34.21 -4.77
C LYS A 16 -1.60 33.41 -3.50
N GLY A 17 -2.26 32.26 -3.28
CA GLY A 17 -2.02 31.41 -2.10
C GLY A 17 -1.05 30.25 -2.32
N ALA A 18 -0.84 29.80 -3.54
CA ALA A 18 -0.07 28.60 -3.84
C ALA A 18 1.45 28.78 -3.68
N PHE A 19 1.99 29.99 -3.91
CA PHE A 19 3.43 30.25 -3.82
C PHE A 19 3.97 30.29 -2.37
N LEU A 20 3.16 30.68 -1.41
CA LEU A 20 3.55 30.68 0.01
C LEU A 20 3.54 29.26 0.62
N HIS A 21 2.79 28.34 0.04
CA HIS A 21 2.76 26.95 0.48
C HIS A 21 3.97 26.15 -0.01
N LEU A 22 4.47 26.41 -1.22
CA LEU A 22 5.69 25.79 -1.74
C LEU A 22 6.96 26.20 -0.97
N CYS A 23 7.03 27.45 -0.52
CA CYS A 23 8.17 27.94 0.27
C CYS A 23 8.20 27.34 1.69
N LYS A 24 7.05 26.99 2.28
CA LYS A 24 6.99 26.28 3.56
C LYS A 24 7.32 24.79 3.44
N ILE A 25 7.05 24.17 2.30
CA ILE A 25 7.39 22.76 2.04
C ILE A 25 8.90 22.58 1.92
N THR A 26 9.63 23.53 1.29
CA THR A 26 11.10 23.49 1.21
C THR A 26 11.77 23.72 2.56
N SER A 27 11.22 24.57 3.42
CA SER A 27 11.71 24.75 4.79
C SER A 27 11.47 23.51 5.67
N TYR A 28 10.36 22.79 5.47
CA TYR A 28 10.05 21.54 6.19
C TYR A 28 10.99 20.41 5.81
N MET A 29 11.53 20.40 4.58
CA MET A 29 12.47 19.37 4.11
C MET A 29 13.88 19.51 4.69
N THR A 30 14.26 20.71 5.18
CA THR A 30 15.59 20.96 5.76
C THR A 30 15.68 20.67 7.26
N GLU A 31 14.58 20.75 8.00
CA GLU A 31 14.58 20.44 9.45
C GLU A 31 14.49 18.95 9.79
N ASN A 32 14.01 18.11 8.87
CA ASN A 32 13.83 16.67 9.12
C ASN A 32 15.09 15.81 8.97
N LYS A 33 16.29 16.41 8.81
CA LYS A 33 17.57 15.66 8.80
C LYS A 33 17.93 14.95 10.12
N ARG A 34 17.14 15.09 11.19
CA ARG A 34 17.44 14.50 12.52
C ARG A 34 16.71 13.22 12.86
N ARG A 35 15.77 12.73 12.03
CA ARG A 35 15.14 11.43 12.29
C ARG A 35 15.87 10.30 11.51
N LYS A 36 17.15 10.13 11.79
CA LYS A 36 17.92 8.95 11.36
C LYS A 36 17.65 7.84 12.35
N ASN A 37 16.77 6.91 12.07
CA ASN A 37 16.76 5.53 12.57
C ASN A 37 15.56 4.70 12.07
N HIS A 38 14.93 5.06 10.95
CA HIS A 38 13.94 4.17 10.35
C HIS A 38 14.47 3.63 9.02
N THR A 39 14.99 2.44 9.17
CA THR A 39 15.18 1.35 8.23
C THR A 39 15.20 1.76 6.75
N ASP A 40 16.37 1.56 6.15
CA ASP A 40 16.58 1.49 4.69
C ASP A 40 15.64 0.47 3.98
N LEU A 41 14.69 -0.14 4.71
CA LEU A 41 13.72 -1.10 4.20
C LEU A 41 12.63 -0.44 3.36
N GLU A 42 12.34 0.82 3.62
CA GLU A 42 11.30 1.54 2.92
C GLU A 42 11.86 2.21 1.67
N CYS A 43 11.36 1.83 0.51
CA CYS A 43 11.57 2.61 -0.71
C CYS A 43 10.79 3.92 -0.55
N VAL A 44 11.42 4.91 0.10
CA VAL A 44 10.78 6.18 0.47
C VAL A 44 10.66 7.05 -0.78
N LYS A 45 9.53 6.98 -1.44
CA LYS A 45 9.12 7.91 -2.49
C LYS A 45 8.12 8.89 -1.89
N THR A 46 8.63 10.03 -1.41
CA THR A 46 7.78 11.07 -0.84
C THR A 46 6.88 11.69 -1.91
N GLY A 47 5.58 11.79 -1.63
CA GLY A 47 4.59 12.41 -2.53
C GLY A 47 4.02 11.50 -3.61
N PHE A 48 4.58 10.31 -3.85
CA PHE A 48 3.98 9.34 -4.78
C PHE A 48 2.81 8.58 -4.14
N ALA A 49 1.87 8.09 -4.95
CA ALA A 49 0.69 7.38 -4.46
C ALA A 49 1.06 6.18 -3.57
N ASN A 50 2.08 5.39 -3.96
CA ASN A 50 2.60 4.26 -3.21
C ASN A 50 3.76 4.61 -2.26
N GLY A 51 4.09 5.88 -2.12
CA GLY A 51 5.15 6.38 -1.26
C GLY A 51 4.65 6.76 0.13
N VAL A 52 5.52 7.38 0.89
CA VAL A 52 5.19 7.94 2.20
C VAL A 52 4.78 9.41 2.10
N ALA A 53 4.06 9.89 3.10
CA ALA A 53 3.69 11.30 3.18
C ALA A 53 4.92 12.19 3.47
N PRO A 54 4.89 13.46 3.04
CA PRO A 54 5.88 14.44 3.51
C PRO A 54 5.90 14.48 5.04
N GLY A 55 7.10 14.51 5.64
CA GLY A 55 7.28 14.50 7.10
C GLY A 55 7.24 13.11 7.76
N PHE A 56 7.11 12.06 6.97
CA PHE A 56 7.09 10.67 7.46
C PHE A 56 8.25 10.34 8.44
N PRO A 57 7.99 9.56 9.51
CA PRO A 57 6.67 9.16 10.01
C PRO A 57 5.95 10.32 10.69
N LEU A 58 4.62 10.37 10.52
CA LEU A 58 3.80 11.43 11.09
C LEU A 58 3.48 11.17 12.56
N THR A 59 3.42 12.25 13.35
CA THR A 59 2.91 12.22 14.71
C THR A 59 1.39 12.04 14.75
N ASP A 60 0.84 11.63 15.87
CA ASP A 60 -0.62 11.50 16.02
C ASP A 60 -1.33 12.84 15.79
N LYS A 61 -0.74 13.94 16.27
CA LYS A 61 -1.29 15.28 16.01
C LYS A 61 -1.38 15.59 14.52
N GLU A 62 -0.31 15.34 13.76
CA GLU A 62 -0.30 15.57 12.30
C GLU A 62 -1.34 14.69 11.57
N LYS A 63 -1.54 13.45 12.03
CA LYS A 63 -2.57 12.56 11.49
C LYS A 63 -3.99 13.08 11.78
N TRP A 64 -4.25 13.58 13.00
CA TRP A 64 -5.54 14.19 13.32
C TRP A 64 -5.79 15.49 12.57
N ASP A 65 -4.78 16.36 12.44
CA ASP A 65 -4.86 17.57 11.60
C ASP A 65 -5.16 17.22 10.12
N MET A 66 -4.71 16.04 9.66
CA MET A 66 -5.02 15.53 8.31
C MET A 66 -6.47 15.02 8.23
N VAL A 67 -6.96 14.33 9.26
CA VAL A 67 -8.37 13.90 9.33
C VAL A 67 -9.30 15.11 9.24
N ASP A 68 -9.03 16.18 10.01
CA ASP A 68 -9.88 17.37 10.02
C ASP A 68 -9.95 18.05 8.63
N LYS A 69 -8.82 18.10 7.92
CA LYS A 69 -8.78 18.63 6.55
C LYS A 69 -9.50 17.72 5.55
N ALA A 70 -9.31 16.39 5.67
CA ALA A 70 -9.92 15.43 4.79
C ALA A 70 -11.44 15.33 4.98
N GLU A 71 -11.93 15.48 6.21
CA GLU A 71 -13.34 15.56 6.55
C GLU A 71 -14.03 16.71 5.81
N VAL A 72 -13.46 17.93 5.89
CA VAL A 72 -14.00 19.10 5.18
C VAL A 72 -14.03 18.86 3.66
N ALA A 73 -12.94 18.35 3.10
CA ALA A 73 -12.84 18.09 1.68
C ALA A 73 -13.83 17.00 1.20
N TYR A 74 -14.04 15.96 2.01
CA TYR A 74 -14.98 14.92 1.67
C TYR A 74 -16.42 15.38 1.78
N GLY A 75 -16.75 16.22 2.77
CA GLY A 75 -18.06 16.88 2.84
C GLY A 75 -18.36 17.72 1.59
N GLN A 76 -17.37 18.52 1.13
CA GLN A 76 -17.49 19.26 -0.13
C GLN A 76 -17.66 18.36 -1.35
N PHE A 77 -17.01 17.20 -1.36
CA PHE A 77 -17.18 16.21 -2.42
C PHE A 77 -18.62 15.67 -2.45
N LEU A 78 -19.20 15.35 -1.29
CA LEU A 78 -20.61 14.91 -1.19
C LEU A 78 -21.57 16.01 -1.63
N ASP A 79 -21.32 17.26 -1.25
CA ASP A 79 -22.10 18.42 -1.69
C ASP A 79 -22.09 18.55 -3.22
N ALA A 80 -20.92 18.39 -3.85
CA ALA A 80 -20.77 18.45 -5.30
C ALA A 80 -21.50 17.32 -6.04
N LEU A 81 -21.73 16.18 -5.36
CA LEU A 81 -22.54 15.07 -5.86
C LEU A 81 -24.04 15.24 -5.60
N GLY A 82 -24.45 16.29 -4.88
CA GLY A 82 -25.86 16.53 -4.52
C GLY A 82 -26.37 15.58 -3.42
N VAL A 83 -25.48 15.04 -2.59
CA VAL A 83 -25.86 14.20 -1.45
C VAL A 83 -26.13 15.08 -0.25
N ASP A 84 -27.35 15.05 0.25
CA ASP A 84 -27.76 15.76 1.47
C ASP A 84 -27.37 15.00 2.74
N TRP A 85 -26.07 14.88 2.97
CA TRP A 85 -25.50 14.12 4.05
C TRP A 85 -25.70 14.76 5.43
N ARG A 86 -25.87 16.11 5.48
CA ARG A 86 -26.03 16.86 6.75
C ARG A 86 -27.38 16.66 7.42
N ASN A 87 -28.42 16.39 6.63
CA ASN A 87 -29.79 16.20 7.11
C ASN A 87 -30.18 14.72 7.23
N ASP A 88 -29.27 13.82 6.89
CA ASP A 88 -29.48 12.36 7.05
C ASP A 88 -28.71 11.84 8.27
N PRO A 89 -29.41 11.38 9.33
CA PRO A 89 -28.79 10.86 10.57
C PRO A 89 -27.84 9.67 10.34
N ASN A 90 -27.97 8.95 9.22
CA ASN A 90 -27.05 7.85 8.88
C ASN A 90 -25.74 8.34 8.25
N SER A 91 -25.78 9.51 7.60
CA SER A 91 -24.68 10.04 6.78
C SER A 91 -24.01 11.27 7.37
N GLU A 92 -24.57 11.92 8.39
CA GLU A 92 -24.04 13.18 8.97
C GLU A 92 -22.57 13.09 9.38
N ASP A 93 -22.15 11.93 9.90
CA ASP A 93 -20.78 11.63 10.28
C ASP A 93 -19.93 11.02 9.15
N THR A 94 -20.47 10.78 7.96
CA THR A 94 -19.74 10.09 6.87
C THR A 94 -18.44 10.77 6.50
N PRO A 95 -18.35 12.11 6.37
CA PRO A 95 -17.09 12.77 6.09
C PRO A 95 -15.99 12.45 7.11
N ARG A 96 -16.33 12.49 8.38
CA ARG A 96 -15.41 12.17 9.50
C ARG A 96 -14.99 10.70 9.48
N ARG A 97 -15.96 9.80 9.30
CA ARG A 97 -15.69 8.35 9.26
C ARG A 97 -14.79 7.98 8.10
N VAL A 98 -15.03 8.53 6.91
CA VAL A 98 -14.20 8.29 5.72
C VAL A 98 -12.79 8.86 5.92
N ALA A 99 -12.67 10.10 6.39
CA ALA A 99 -11.38 10.71 6.67
C ALA A 99 -10.53 9.87 7.64
N LYS A 100 -11.13 9.40 8.74
CA LYS A 100 -10.47 8.50 9.71
C LYS A 100 -10.04 7.19 9.06
N ALA A 101 -10.92 6.54 8.30
CA ALA A 101 -10.61 5.28 7.63
C ALA A 101 -9.44 5.43 6.66
N TYR A 102 -9.36 6.53 5.91
CA TYR A 102 -8.21 6.79 5.04
C TYR A 102 -6.91 6.99 5.81
N VAL A 103 -6.94 7.78 6.88
CA VAL A 103 -5.71 8.14 7.60
C VAL A 103 -5.21 7.00 8.48
N PHE A 104 -6.10 6.33 9.21
CA PHE A 104 -5.67 5.35 10.21
C PHE A 104 -5.69 3.89 9.72
N ASP A 105 -6.42 3.59 8.63
CA ASP A 105 -6.55 2.24 8.11
C ASP A 105 -5.99 2.10 6.70
N LEU A 106 -6.65 2.69 5.70
CA LEU A 106 -6.39 2.41 4.29
C LEU A 106 -5.03 2.93 3.81
N PHE A 107 -4.55 4.04 4.38
CA PHE A 107 -3.26 4.66 4.04
C PHE A 107 -2.29 4.71 5.22
N ALA A 108 -2.54 3.93 6.28
CA ALA A 108 -1.71 3.91 7.48
C ALA A 108 -0.21 3.67 7.18
N GLY A 109 0.11 2.84 6.19
CA GLY A 109 1.49 2.59 5.76
C GLY A 109 2.19 3.78 5.09
N ARG A 110 1.45 4.86 4.77
CA ARG A 110 2.03 6.12 4.28
C ARG A 110 2.47 7.04 5.41
N TYR A 111 1.92 6.85 6.60
CA TYR A 111 2.05 7.77 7.73
C TYR A 111 2.80 7.18 8.90
N ASN A 112 2.74 5.89 9.07
CA ASN A 112 3.39 5.17 10.17
C ASN A 112 4.65 4.45 9.68
N ALA A 113 5.71 4.45 10.48
CA ALA A 113 6.85 3.59 10.25
C ALA A 113 6.44 2.11 10.39
N MET A 114 7.08 1.25 9.62
CA MET A 114 6.93 -0.19 9.78
C MET A 114 7.50 -0.60 11.14
N SER A 115 6.81 -1.52 11.83
CA SER A 115 7.34 -2.08 13.08
C SER A 115 8.62 -2.89 12.82
N ASP A 116 9.48 -2.99 13.83
CA ASP A 116 10.72 -3.74 13.73
C ASP A 116 10.50 -5.18 13.24
N ILE A 117 11.34 -5.58 12.31
CA ILE A 117 11.35 -6.92 11.76
C ILE A 117 12.44 -7.73 12.45
N THR A 118 12.04 -8.75 13.19
CA THR A 118 12.96 -9.66 13.87
C THR A 118 13.31 -10.81 12.93
N SER A 119 14.60 -11.11 12.85
CA SER A 119 15.16 -12.27 12.17
C SER A 119 16.10 -13.03 13.12
N PHE A 120 16.34 -14.30 12.84
CA PHE A 120 17.15 -15.19 13.67
C PHE A 120 18.21 -15.88 12.79
N PRO A 121 19.36 -16.31 13.36
CA PRO A 121 20.28 -17.18 12.65
C PRO A 121 19.53 -18.43 12.13
N SER A 122 19.92 -18.94 10.97
CA SER A 122 19.27 -20.10 10.37
C SER A 122 19.65 -21.44 11.02
N ASP A 123 20.69 -21.45 11.84
CA ASP A 123 21.22 -22.64 12.51
C ASP A 123 21.47 -23.82 11.56
N GLY A 124 21.97 -23.52 10.35
CA GLY A 124 22.27 -24.50 9.30
C GLY A 124 21.10 -24.86 8.40
N TYR A 125 19.91 -24.25 8.59
CA TYR A 125 18.82 -24.41 7.64
C TYR A 125 19.13 -23.63 6.34
N ASP A 126 19.13 -24.34 5.21
CA ASP A 126 19.49 -23.83 3.88
C ASP A 126 18.37 -24.02 2.84
N GLY A 127 17.21 -24.50 3.27
CA GLY A 127 16.05 -24.80 2.43
C GLY A 127 15.22 -23.55 2.06
N ILE A 128 14.12 -23.82 1.39
CA ILE A 128 13.12 -22.81 1.08
C ILE A 128 12.17 -22.64 2.26
N VAL A 129 11.91 -21.38 2.60
CA VAL A 129 10.85 -20.99 3.56
C VAL A 129 9.71 -20.38 2.76
N ILE A 130 8.49 -20.87 2.96
CA ILE A 130 7.32 -20.37 2.24
C ILE A 130 6.21 -20.06 3.24
N GLU A 131 5.71 -18.81 3.18
CA GLU A 131 4.47 -18.39 3.83
C GLU A 131 3.40 -18.16 2.77
N ARG A 132 2.23 -18.79 2.96
CA ARG A 132 1.13 -18.77 2.00
C ARG A 132 -0.10 -18.09 2.58
N ASN A 133 -0.94 -17.58 1.67
CA ASN A 133 -2.26 -17.03 2.03
C ASN A 133 -2.18 -15.87 3.05
N ILE A 134 -1.13 -15.06 2.99
CA ILE A 134 -1.05 -13.84 3.80
C ILE A 134 -2.16 -12.90 3.32
N PRO A 135 -3.13 -12.53 4.19
CA PRO A 135 -4.23 -11.66 3.77
C PRO A 135 -3.74 -10.31 3.25
N LEU A 136 -4.33 -9.86 2.14
CA LEU A 136 -4.03 -8.57 1.54
C LEU A 136 -5.31 -7.74 1.46
N THR A 137 -5.27 -6.55 2.06
CA THR A 137 -6.19 -5.46 1.78
C THR A 137 -5.38 -4.24 1.35
N SER A 138 -5.69 -3.71 0.17
CA SER A 138 -5.03 -2.53 -0.37
C SER A 138 -6.03 -1.63 -1.08
N MET A 139 -5.54 -0.49 -1.55
CA MET A 139 -6.32 0.50 -2.27
C MET A 139 -5.69 0.75 -3.65
N CYS A 140 -6.49 0.61 -4.71
CA CYS A 140 -6.05 0.95 -6.06
C CYS A 140 -5.81 2.46 -6.17
N SER A 141 -4.63 2.86 -6.60
CA SER A 141 -4.28 4.29 -6.73
C SER A 141 -5.07 5.04 -7.81
N HIS A 142 -5.72 4.32 -8.75
CA HIS A 142 -6.42 4.95 -9.86
C HIS A 142 -7.83 5.45 -9.48
N HIS A 143 -8.60 4.64 -8.76
CA HIS A 143 -10.00 4.92 -8.48
C HIS A 143 -10.35 4.83 -7.00
N HIS A 144 -9.35 4.64 -6.13
CA HIS A 144 -9.51 4.43 -4.69
C HIS A 144 -10.57 3.37 -4.36
N GLN A 145 -10.57 2.27 -5.15
CA GLN A 145 -11.35 1.08 -4.87
C GLN A 145 -10.47 0.00 -4.26
N THR A 146 -11.03 -0.83 -3.40
CA THR A 146 -10.30 -1.87 -2.68
C THR A 146 -9.70 -2.91 -3.64
N ILE A 147 -8.51 -3.35 -3.28
CA ILE A 147 -7.84 -4.54 -3.80
C ILE A 147 -7.85 -5.54 -2.65
N GLY A 148 -8.45 -6.70 -2.85
CA GLY A 148 -8.54 -7.75 -1.83
C GLY A 148 -8.00 -9.07 -2.36
N GLY A 149 -7.22 -9.78 -1.53
CA GLY A 149 -6.66 -11.05 -1.95
C GLY A 149 -5.64 -11.62 -0.98
N VAL A 150 -4.64 -12.30 -1.52
CA VAL A 150 -3.57 -12.93 -0.74
C VAL A 150 -2.20 -12.68 -1.36
N VAL A 151 -1.19 -12.73 -0.51
CA VAL A 151 0.22 -12.73 -0.90
C VAL A 151 0.86 -14.03 -0.46
N HIS A 152 1.70 -14.58 -1.33
CA HIS A 152 2.57 -15.72 -1.05
C HIS A 152 4.01 -15.26 -1.13
N ILE A 153 4.81 -15.61 -0.13
CA ILE A 153 6.21 -15.21 -0.03
C ILE A 153 7.05 -16.46 0.12
N GLY A 154 8.10 -16.58 -0.69
CA GLY A 154 9.13 -17.61 -0.54
C GLY A 154 10.51 -16.97 -0.52
N TYR A 155 11.43 -17.51 0.28
CA TYR A 155 12.83 -17.17 0.22
C TYR A 155 13.70 -18.39 0.52
N VAL A 156 14.88 -18.42 -0.06
CA VAL A 156 15.87 -19.48 0.20
C VAL A 156 16.96 -18.89 1.07
N VAL A 157 17.19 -19.53 2.21
CA VAL A 157 18.23 -19.13 3.16
C VAL A 157 19.60 -19.55 2.61
N GLY A 158 20.58 -18.66 2.68
CA GLY A 158 21.96 -18.97 2.31
C GLY A 158 22.82 -19.37 3.51
N GLU A 159 24.07 -19.75 3.25
CA GLU A 159 25.02 -20.06 4.30
C GLU A 159 25.21 -18.87 5.26
N GLY A 160 25.12 -19.13 6.56
CA GLY A 160 25.16 -18.07 7.58
C GLY A 160 24.00 -17.08 7.52
N GLY A 161 22.98 -17.37 6.72
CA GLY A 161 21.81 -16.52 6.53
C GLY A 161 20.87 -16.49 7.73
N ARG A 162 19.79 -15.74 7.59
CA ARG A 162 18.81 -15.52 8.65
C ARG A 162 17.41 -15.94 8.21
N VAL A 163 16.62 -16.41 9.15
CA VAL A 163 15.18 -16.69 8.98
C VAL A 163 14.36 -15.57 9.58
N ILE A 164 13.27 -15.20 8.91
CA ILE A 164 12.35 -14.14 9.34
C ILE A 164 11.25 -14.76 10.19
N GLY A 165 10.92 -14.14 11.30
CA GLY A 165 9.76 -14.57 12.09
C GLY A 165 8.47 -14.48 11.27
N LEU A 166 7.65 -15.53 11.31
CA LEU A 166 6.43 -15.67 10.49
C LEU A 166 5.53 -14.42 10.52
N SER A 167 5.20 -13.94 11.72
CA SER A 167 4.38 -12.73 11.89
C SER A 167 4.98 -11.45 11.28
N LYS A 168 6.27 -11.46 10.94
CA LYS A 168 6.96 -10.31 10.35
C LYS A 168 6.72 -10.20 8.86
N LEU A 169 6.58 -11.30 8.16
CA LEU A 169 6.17 -11.33 6.75
C LEU A 169 4.75 -10.75 6.59
N ASN A 170 3.83 -11.12 7.50
CA ASN A 170 2.48 -10.54 7.55
C ASN A 170 2.51 -9.03 7.73
N ARG A 171 3.36 -8.51 8.63
CA ARG A 171 3.50 -7.06 8.87
C ARG A 171 4.06 -6.32 7.65
N ILE A 172 4.98 -6.92 6.91
CA ILE A 172 5.49 -6.35 5.65
C ILE A 172 4.34 -6.22 4.65
N VAL A 173 3.55 -7.27 4.46
CA VAL A 173 2.41 -7.27 3.53
C VAL A 173 1.39 -6.21 3.94
N GLU A 174 1.01 -6.15 5.22
CA GLU A 174 0.07 -5.16 5.75
C GLU A 174 0.58 -3.74 5.54
N HIS A 175 1.82 -3.46 5.89
CA HIS A 175 2.40 -2.12 5.79
C HIS A 175 2.39 -1.58 4.35
N PHE A 176 2.85 -2.39 3.39
CA PHE A 176 2.84 -2.00 1.98
C PHE A 176 1.45 -2.02 1.35
N GLY A 177 0.57 -2.92 1.79
CA GLY A 177 -0.84 -2.95 1.40
C GLY A 177 -1.57 -1.65 1.72
N ARG A 178 -1.21 -1.02 2.84
CA ARG A 178 -1.84 0.23 3.31
C ARG A 178 -1.17 1.50 2.80
N ARG A 179 -0.74 1.52 1.53
CA ARG A 179 -0.14 2.71 0.90
C ARG A 179 -0.92 3.25 -0.29
N GLY A 180 -1.80 2.47 -0.88
CA GLY A 180 -2.44 2.80 -2.15
C GLY A 180 -1.46 2.68 -3.31
N ALA A 181 -1.62 1.63 -4.14
CA ALA A 181 -0.68 1.34 -5.21
C ALA A 181 -1.38 0.60 -6.36
N ILE A 182 -0.69 0.45 -7.48
CA ILE A 182 -0.98 -0.62 -8.43
C ILE A 182 -0.36 -1.92 -7.92
N GLN A 183 -0.95 -3.05 -8.27
CA GLN A 183 -0.54 -4.36 -7.71
C GLN A 183 0.92 -4.72 -8.03
N GLU A 184 1.43 -4.33 -9.19
CA GLU A 184 2.81 -4.57 -9.62
C GLU A 184 3.81 -3.84 -8.70
N GLN A 185 3.52 -2.59 -8.35
CA GLN A 185 4.35 -1.80 -7.44
C GLN A 185 4.30 -2.36 -6.02
N LEU A 186 3.11 -2.77 -5.55
CA LEU A 186 2.92 -3.41 -4.25
C LEU A 186 3.74 -4.71 -4.15
N THR A 187 3.60 -5.60 -5.13
CA THR A 187 4.37 -6.86 -5.18
C THR A 187 5.88 -6.61 -5.19
N SER A 188 6.34 -5.62 -5.96
CA SER A 188 7.74 -5.23 -6.00
C SER A 188 8.25 -4.65 -4.68
N ALA A 189 7.45 -3.84 -3.99
CA ALA A 189 7.81 -3.25 -2.70
C ALA A 189 7.93 -4.31 -1.60
N ILE A 190 6.98 -5.25 -1.54
CA ILE A 190 7.05 -6.40 -0.61
C ILE A 190 8.30 -7.24 -0.89
N HIS A 191 8.57 -7.57 -2.16
CA HIS A 191 9.76 -8.33 -2.53
C HIS A 191 11.05 -7.64 -2.08
N GLN A 192 11.18 -6.33 -2.31
CA GLN A 192 12.35 -5.56 -1.90
C GLN A 192 12.54 -5.55 -0.37
N ALA A 193 11.44 -5.38 0.39
CA ALA A 193 11.49 -5.40 1.83
C ALA A 193 11.93 -6.76 2.37
N VAL A 194 11.34 -7.86 1.88
CA VAL A 194 11.72 -9.23 2.28
C VAL A 194 13.18 -9.50 1.93
N SER A 195 13.64 -9.11 0.74
CA SER A 195 15.04 -9.30 0.31
C SER A 195 16.04 -8.60 1.22
N LYS A 196 15.69 -7.42 1.74
CA LYS A 196 16.55 -6.66 2.67
C LYS A 196 16.56 -7.25 4.08
N VAL A 197 15.42 -7.72 4.56
CA VAL A 197 15.29 -8.26 5.94
C VAL A 197 15.93 -9.64 6.04
N CYS A 198 15.84 -10.45 5.01
CA CYS A 198 16.45 -11.77 4.96
C CYS A 198 17.90 -11.67 4.47
N GLU A 199 18.77 -11.15 5.31
CA GLU A 199 20.20 -11.05 5.00
C GLU A 199 20.78 -12.42 4.69
N GLY A 200 21.64 -12.47 3.66
CA GLY A 200 22.27 -13.73 3.20
C GLY A 200 21.29 -14.65 2.47
N ASN A 201 20.12 -14.18 2.01
CA ASN A 201 19.24 -15.00 1.19
C ASN A 201 19.86 -15.29 -0.20
N ARG A 202 19.55 -16.47 -0.75
CA ARG A 202 19.92 -16.86 -2.11
C ARG A 202 18.90 -16.43 -3.17
N GLY A 203 17.73 -15.97 -2.73
CA GLY A 203 16.67 -15.47 -3.58
C GLY A 203 15.36 -15.32 -2.82
N VAL A 204 14.50 -14.46 -3.35
CA VAL A 204 13.15 -14.17 -2.85
C VAL A 204 12.17 -14.24 -3.98
N ILE A 205 10.97 -14.78 -3.72
CA ILE A 205 9.82 -14.74 -4.62
C ILE A 205 8.60 -14.24 -3.86
N VAL A 206 7.86 -13.33 -4.48
CA VAL A 206 6.58 -12.83 -3.97
C VAL A 206 5.54 -12.93 -5.06
N THR A 207 4.42 -13.57 -4.77
CA THR A 207 3.26 -13.65 -5.68
C THR A 207 2.04 -13.09 -4.98
N THR A 208 1.40 -12.12 -5.62
CA THR A 208 0.14 -11.50 -5.18
C THR A 208 -0.99 -11.97 -6.07
N VAL A 209 -2.05 -12.49 -5.48
CA VAL A 209 -3.29 -12.89 -6.17
C VAL A 209 -4.43 -12.05 -5.58
N ALA A 210 -5.04 -11.18 -6.37
CA ALA A 210 -6.05 -10.27 -5.84
C ALA A 210 -7.15 -9.92 -6.86
N THR A 211 -8.31 -9.57 -6.32
CA THR A 211 -9.43 -8.98 -7.05
C THR A 211 -9.41 -7.47 -6.88
N HIS A 212 -9.90 -6.76 -7.89
CA HIS A 212 -9.88 -5.31 -7.93
C HIS A 212 -11.29 -4.76 -8.06
N ASN A 213 -11.81 -4.09 -7.03
CA ASN A 213 -13.15 -3.52 -7.08
C ASN A 213 -13.29 -2.40 -8.13
N CYS A 214 -12.17 -1.78 -8.55
CA CYS A 214 -12.20 -0.84 -9.67
C CYS A 214 -12.57 -1.50 -11.02
N VAL A 215 -12.48 -2.83 -11.12
CA VAL A 215 -12.91 -3.63 -12.30
C VAL A 215 -14.25 -4.30 -12.03
N SER A 216 -14.49 -4.83 -10.83
CA SER A 216 -15.69 -5.62 -10.52
C SER A 216 -16.93 -4.76 -10.21
N CYS A 217 -16.77 -3.65 -9.47
CA CYS A 217 -17.90 -2.82 -9.02
C CYS A 217 -18.28 -1.69 -10.00
N ARG A 218 -17.38 -1.29 -10.88
CA ARG A 218 -17.55 -0.19 -11.82
C ARG A 218 -16.81 -0.46 -13.14
N GLY A 219 -16.98 0.42 -14.14
CA GLY A 219 -16.31 0.31 -15.43
C GLY A 219 -16.74 -0.97 -16.15
N VAL A 220 -15.82 -1.92 -16.32
CA VAL A 220 -16.06 -3.19 -17.03
C VAL A 220 -17.02 -4.12 -16.31
N LYS A 221 -17.15 -4.00 -14.97
CA LYS A 221 -18.04 -4.80 -14.11
C LYS A 221 -17.80 -6.33 -14.21
N HIS A 222 -16.55 -6.74 -14.41
CA HIS A 222 -16.19 -8.15 -14.50
C HIS A 222 -15.87 -8.73 -13.11
N GLN A 223 -16.83 -9.42 -12.50
CA GLN A 223 -16.71 -9.90 -11.11
C GLN A 223 -15.77 -11.09 -10.90
N GLY A 224 -15.57 -11.92 -11.92
CA GLY A 224 -14.69 -13.10 -11.85
C GLY A 224 -13.22 -12.82 -12.13
N ALA A 225 -12.85 -11.57 -12.45
CA ALA A 225 -11.48 -11.25 -12.78
C ALA A 225 -10.58 -11.19 -11.54
N SER A 226 -9.46 -11.91 -11.57
CA SER A 226 -8.38 -11.79 -10.60
C SER A 226 -7.08 -11.46 -11.32
N MET A 227 -6.18 -10.78 -10.62
CA MET A 227 -4.86 -10.43 -11.12
C MET A 227 -3.79 -11.16 -10.33
N VAL A 228 -2.83 -11.76 -11.04
CA VAL A 228 -1.66 -12.40 -10.45
C VAL A 228 -0.42 -11.64 -10.85
N THR A 229 0.36 -11.20 -9.88
CA THR A 229 1.66 -10.57 -10.12
C THR A 229 2.74 -11.31 -9.34
N THR A 230 3.88 -11.55 -9.99
CA THR A 230 5.02 -12.23 -9.35
C THR A 230 6.29 -11.43 -9.57
N LYS A 231 7.05 -11.23 -8.48
CA LYS A 231 8.41 -10.71 -8.50
C LYS A 231 9.34 -11.73 -7.88
N ALA A 232 10.47 -12.02 -8.54
CA ALA A 232 11.45 -13.01 -8.08
C ALA A 232 12.88 -12.51 -8.28
N SER A 233 13.82 -13.06 -7.52
CA SER A 233 15.26 -12.82 -7.62
C SER A 233 16.06 -14.07 -7.23
N GLY A 234 17.38 -14.04 -7.53
CA GLY A 234 18.31 -15.12 -7.20
C GLY A 234 17.86 -16.46 -7.77
N VAL A 235 17.94 -17.52 -6.99
CA VAL A 235 17.63 -18.90 -7.41
C VAL A 235 16.24 -19.10 -8.02
N PHE A 236 15.31 -18.17 -7.79
CA PHE A 236 13.97 -18.25 -8.39
C PHE A 236 13.91 -17.77 -9.85
N ILE A 237 14.98 -17.18 -10.38
CA ILE A 237 15.09 -16.72 -11.77
C ILE A 237 16.24 -17.38 -12.54
N GLU A 238 17.07 -18.18 -11.87
CA GLU A 238 18.18 -18.91 -12.46
C GLU A 238 17.73 -20.06 -13.38
N ASN A 239 18.63 -20.52 -14.23
CA ASN A 239 18.36 -21.62 -15.15
C ASN A 239 18.02 -22.89 -14.38
N GLY A 240 17.00 -23.62 -14.87
CA GLY A 240 16.45 -24.80 -14.20
C GLY A 240 15.20 -24.53 -13.38
N ASN A 241 15.06 -23.34 -12.78
CA ASN A 241 13.87 -22.88 -12.05
C ASN A 241 13.30 -23.85 -11.00
N GLU A 242 14.10 -24.77 -10.44
CA GLU A 242 13.64 -25.77 -9.47
C GLU A 242 13.01 -25.13 -8.24
N ALA A 243 13.67 -24.15 -7.63
CA ALA A 243 13.13 -23.43 -6.48
C ALA A 243 11.81 -22.71 -6.81
N ARG A 244 11.70 -22.16 -8.02
CA ARG A 244 10.46 -21.54 -8.49
C ARG A 244 9.34 -22.57 -8.68
N LYS A 245 9.65 -23.74 -9.21
CA LYS A 245 8.70 -24.85 -9.35
C LYS A 245 8.24 -25.34 -7.98
N GLU A 246 9.17 -25.58 -7.07
CA GLU A 246 8.88 -25.99 -5.69
C GLU A 246 7.96 -24.99 -4.99
N PHE A 247 8.23 -23.68 -5.14
CA PHE A 247 7.37 -22.63 -4.62
C PHE A 247 5.94 -22.76 -5.12
N PHE A 248 5.72 -22.81 -6.44
CA PHE A 248 4.38 -22.90 -7.00
C PHE A 248 3.69 -24.25 -6.72
N ASP A 249 4.43 -25.34 -6.64
CA ASP A 249 3.87 -26.66 -6.26
C ASP A 249 3.44 -26.66 -4.79
N SER A 250 4.19 -25.99 -3.92
CA SER A 250 3.83 -25.81 -2.51
C SER A 250 2.52 -25.01 -2.34
N LEU A 251 2.20 -24.08 -3.25
CA LEU A 251 0.95 -23.36 -3.20
C LEU A 251 -0.29 -24.23 -3.49
N LYS A 252 -0.11 -25.36 -4.18
CA LYS A 252 -1.18 -26.32 -4.54
C LYS A 252 -1.51 -27.29 -3.40
N ILE A 253 -0.68 -27.38 -2.36
CA ILE A 253 -0.90 -28.28 -1.22
C ILE A 253 -2.15 -27.81 -0.47
N ASN A 254 -3.22 -28.60 -0.55
CA ASN A 254 -4.43 -28.36 0.23
C ASN A 254 -4.13 -28.58 1.71
N ASN A 255 -4.33 -27.55 2.53
CA ASN A 255 -4.39 -27.72 3.98
C ASN A 255 -5.69 -28.47 4.28
N GLY A 256 -5.61 -29.78 4.56
CA GLY A 256 -6.77 -30.62 4.77
C GLY A 256 -7.86 -29.94 5.61
N GLY A 257 -8.92 -29.54 4.97
CA GLY A 257 -10.22 -29.26 5.59
C GLY A 257 -10.44 -27.86 6.18
N HIS A 258 -9.52 -26.93 6.15
CA HIS A 258 -9.82 -25.54 6.55
C HIS A 258 -10.03 -24.68 5.30
N GLN A 259 -11.23 -24.71 4.76
CA GLN A 259 -11.79 -23.62 3.96
C GLN A 259 -12.13 -22.48 4.94
N ILE A 260 -11.48 -21.34 4.77
CA ILE A 260 -11.90 -20.08 5.38
C ILE A 260 -12.92 -19.42 4.46
#